data_bb3be9b76e2d8fec7c6674efdf7aedd9
#
_entry.id   bb3be9b76e2d8fec7c6674efdf7aedd9
#
_cell.length_a   1.000
_cell.length_b   1.000
_cell.length_c   1.000
_cell.angle_alpha   90.00
_cell.angle_beta   90.00
_cell.angle_gamma   90.00
#
_symmetry.space_group_name_H-M   'P 1'
#
loop_
_entity.id
_entity.type
_entity.pdbx_description
1 polymer ?
#
loop_
_entity_poly.entity_id
_entity_poly.type
_entity_poly.pdbx_seq_one_letter_code
_entity_poly.pdbx_strand_id
1 'polypeptide(L)'
;MSFSIGEFSELVDIPSSTLRFYEKEGLITPERDKNNLRTYSEEDANWLKFLLHLKGAGLSIKELKQYTIWRAAGDSTISERLNMLKEKKIVLVQEIENLQKNLDTVVRKIGIYEEKVAKLDV
;
A
#
# COMPACT_ATOMS: atom_id res chain seq x y z
N MET A 1 -18.75 15.00 3.56
CA MET A 1 -19.45 13.81 4.05
C MET A 1 -18.61 13.08 5.07
N SER A 2 -19.20 12.60 6.15
CA SER A 2 -18.46 11.86 7.18
C SER A 2 -19.01 10.43 7.31
N PHE A 3 -18.15 9.54 7.78
CA PHE A 3 -18.46 8.11 7.88
C PHE A 3 -18.19 7.62 9.29
N SER A 4 -19.04 6.72 9.79
CA SER A 4 -18.74 5.96 11.00
C SER A 4 -17.62 4.96 10.68
N ILE A 5 -17.03 4.34 11.71
CA ILE A 5 -16.00 3.32 11.48
C ILE A 5 -16.53 2.14 10.66
N GLY A 6 -17.78 1.74 10.88
CA GLY A 6 -18.40 0.66 10.10
C GLY A 6 -18.57 1.03 8.64
N GLU A 7 -19.09 2.23 8.38
CA GLU A 7 -19.25 2.75 7.01
C GLU A 7 -17.91 2.92 6.32
N PHE A 8 -16.92 3.45 7.03
CA PHE A 8 -15.59 3.65 6.49
C PHE A 8 -14.89 2.32 6.19
N SER A 9 -15.06 1.34 7.08
CA SER A 9 -14.55 -0.03 6.89
C SER A 9 -15.06 -0.63 5.57
N GLU A 10 -16.34 -0.47 5.28
CA GLU A 10 -16.91 -0.92 4.01
C GLU A 10 -16.37 -0.14 2.82
N LEU A 11 -16.27 1.19 2.96
CA LEU A 11 -15.79 2.07 1.89
C LEU A 11 -14.37 1.73 1.44
N VAL A 12 -13.47 1.48 2.39
CA VAL A 12 -12.05 1.23 2.10
C VAL A 12 -11.69 -0.25 2.08
N ASP A 13 -12.65 -1.13 2.34
CA ASP A 13 -12.48 -2.58 2.39
C ASP A 13 -11.38 -3.02 3.37
N ILE A 14 -11.44 -2.47 4.57
CA ILE A 14 -10.51 -2.79 5.65
C ILE A 14 -11.30 -3.05 6.92
N PRO A 15 -11.03 -4.15 7.64
CA PRO A 15 -11.75 -4.43 8.89
C PRO A 15 -11.61 -3.30 9.92
N SER A 16 -12.67 -3.06 10.66
CA SER A 16 -12.67 -2.02 11.70
C SER A 16 -11.55 -2.21 12.72
N SER A 17 -11.21 -3.46 13.04
CA SER A 17 -10.10 -3.78 13.95
C SER A 17 -8.76 -3.28 13.40
N THR A 18 -8.55 -3.40 12.10
CA THR A 18 -7.34 -2.92 11.41
C THR A 18 -7.31 -1.39 11.42
N LEU A 19 -8.45 -0.73 11.20
CA LEU A 19 -8.54 0.72 11.29
C LEU A 19 -8.18 1.23 12.68
N ARG A 20 -8.63 0.54 13.74
CA ARG A 20 -8.27 0.89 15.12
C ARG A 20 -6.77 0.70 15.37
N PHE A 21 -6.18 -0.36 14.79
CA PHE A 21 -4.74 -0.61 14.86
C PHE A 21 -3.97 0.52 14.18
N TYR A 22 -4.40 0.95 12.99
CA TYR A 22 -3.75 2.06 12.28
C TYR A 22 -3.85 3.37 13.06
N GLU A 23 -4.97 3.61 13.72
CA GLU A 23 -5.11 4.79 14.59
C GLU A 23 -4.13 4.70 15.76
N LYS A 24 -4.04 3.55 16.40
CA LYS A 24 -3.12 3.31 17.52
C LYS A 24 -1.67 3.55 17.10
N GLU A 25 -1.31 3.17 15.87
CA GLU A 25 0.03 3.38 15.33
C GLU A 25 0.25 4.80 14.82
N GLY A 26 -0.76 5.66 14.87
CA GLY A 26 -0.64 7.04 14.44
C GLY A 26 -0.68 7.26 12.93
N LEU A 27 -1.10 6.25 12.17
CA LEU A 27 -1.16 6.33 10.71
C LEU A 27 -2.38 7.09 10.21
N ILE A 28 -3.46 7.05 10.96
CA ILE A 28 -4.71 7.76 10.68
C ILE A 28 -5.25 8.32 11.98
N THR A 29 -5.82 9.53 11.92
CA THR A 29 -6.33 10.21 13.11
C THR A 29 -7.73 10.72 12.81
N PRO A 30 -8.77 9.87 12.98
CA PRO A 30 -10.14 10.30 12.76
C PRO A 30 -10.57 11.32 13.80
N GLU A 31 -11.49 12.18 13.43
CA GLU A 31 -12.12 13.08 14.39
C GLU A 31 -13.11 12.31 15.26
N ARG A 32 -13.54 12.94 16.35
CA ARG A 32 -14.57 12.39 17.23
C ARG A 32 -15.79 13.31 17.21
N ASP A 33 -16.98 12.72 17.19
CA ASP A 33 -18.21 13.49 17.29
C ASP A 33 -18.52 13.83 18.75
N LYS A 34 -19.67 14.47 18.96
CA LYS A 34 -20.10 14.87 20.31
C LYS A 34 -20.31 13.67 21.26
N ASN A 35 -20.50 12.48 20.70
CA ASN A 35 -20.66 11.23 21.48
C ASN A 35 -19.34 10.47 21.61
N ASN A 36 -18.23 11.10 21.25
CA ASN A 36 -16.88 10.51 21.28
C ASN A 36 -16.72 9.30 20.36
N LEU A 37 -17.52 9.23 19.30
CA LEU A 37 -17.42 8.20 18.27
C LEU A 37 -16.54 8.69 17.13
N ARG A 38 -15.78 7.77 16.52
CA ARG A 38 -14.91 8.07 15.37
C ARG A 38 -15.72 8.51 14.17
N THR A 39 -15.29 9.60 13.53
CA THR A 39 -15.84 10.04 12.26
C THR A 39 -14.71 10.20 11.24
N TYR A 40 -14.91 9.66 10.05
CA TYR A 40 -13.90 9.64 8.98
C TYR A 40 -14.39 10.50 7.82
N SER A 41 -13.45 11.16 7.15
CA SER A 41 -13.74 12.01 5.99
C SER A 41 -13.31 11.33 4.70
N GLU A 42 -13.69 11.93 3.56
CA GLU A 42 -13.19 11.49 2.25
C GLU A 42 -11.68 11.70 2.14
N GLU A 43 -11.14 12.73 2.78
CA GLU A 43 -9.69 12.96 2.84
C GLU A 43 -9.00 11.83 3.58
N ASP A 44 -9.60 11.34 4.67
CA ASP A 44 -9.08 10.18 5.38
C ASP A 44 -9.04 8.95 4.48
N ALA A 45 -10.06 8.75 3.64
CA ALA A 45 -10.08 7.64 2.70
C ALA A 45 -8.95 7.76 1.67
N ASN A 46 -8.74 8.95 1.12
CA ASN A 46 -7.66 9.18 0.15
C ASN A 46 -6.29 8.98 0.78
N TRP A 47 -6.09 9.48 1.98
CA TRP A 47 -4.84 9.30 2.73
C TRP A 47 -4.56 7.82 2.99
N LEU A 48 -5.58 7.11 3.45
CA LEU A 48 -5.44 5.68 3.75
C LEU A 48 -5.12 4.87 2.48
N LYS A 49 -5.76 5.17 1.35
CA LYS A 49 -5.44 4.53 0.06
C LYS A 49 -3.98 4.73 -0.29
N PHE A 50 -3.46 5.93 -0.13
CA PHE A 50 -2.06 6.23 -0.40
C PHE A 50 -1.13 5.41 0.51
N LEU A 51 -1.42 5.37 1.81
CA LEU A 51 -0.65 4.58 2.77
C LEU A 51 -0.64 3.10 2.41
N LEU A 52 -1.78 2.56 1.96
CA LEU A 52 -1.88 1.16 1.55
C LEU A 52 -1.07 0.87 0.30
N HIS A 53 -0.99 1.81 -0.64
CA HIS A 53 -0.09 1.67 -1.78
C HIS A 53 1.36 1.65 -1.35
N LEU A 54 1.76 2.51 -0.43
CA LEU A 54 3.12 2.48 0.10
C LEU A 54 3.41 1.18 0.84
N LYS A 55 2.45 0.68 1.61
CA LYS A 55 2.58 -0.62 2.28
C LYS A 55 2.75 -1.75 1.27
N GLY A 56 1.93 -1.75 0.21
CA GLY A 56 2.05 -2.71 -0.88
C GLY A 56 3.38 -2.63 -1.60
N ALA A 57 3.97 -1.45 -1.66
CA ALA A 57 5.29 -1.24 -2.24
C ALA A 57 6.44 -1.70 -1.32
N GLY A 58 6.12 -2.11 -0.09
CA GLY A 58 7.10 -2.67 0.83
C GLY A 58 7.56 -1.75 1.97
N LEU A 59 6.90 -0.60 2.18
CA LEU A 59 7.19 0.20 3.36
C LEU A 59 6.70 -0.50 4.62
N SER A 60 7.55 -0.53 5.64
CA SER A 60 7.19 -1.09 6.94
C SER A 60 6.25 -0.14 7.69
N ILE A 61 5.61 -0.64 8.73
CA ILE A 61 4.79 0.20 9.62
C ILE A 61 5.63 1.34 10.19
N LYS A 62 6.88 1.07 10.56
CA LYS A 62 7.81 2.08 11.05
C LYS A 62 8.05 3.19 10.03
N GLU A 63 8.28 2.81 8.77
CA GLU A 63 8.47 3.76 7.69
C GLU A 63 7.20 4.56 7.39
N LEU A 64 6.04 3.91 7.42
CA LEU A 64 4.75 4.59 7.25
C LEU A 64 4.50 5.60 8.37
N LYS A 65 4.84 5.26 9.61
CA LYS A 65 4.74 6.18 10.76
C LYS A 65 5.63 7.40 10.55
N GLN A 66 6.86 7.18 10.12
CA GLN A 66 7.80 8.28 9.85
C GLN A 66 7.27 9.18 8.73
N TYR A 67 6.77 8.59 7.66
CA TYR A 67 6.19 9.35 6.56
C TYR A 67 5.00 10.20 7.02
N THR A 68 4.15 9.63 7.87
CA THR A 68 2.97 10.32 8.42
C THR A 68 3.39 11.51 9.28
N ILE A 69 4.43 11.35 10.10
CA ILE A 69 4.98 12.44 10.93
C ILE A 69 5.51 13.55 10.04
N TRP A 70 6.29 13.21 9.02
CA TRP A 70 6.84 14.21 8.11
C TRP A 70 5.74 14.97 7.36
N ARG A 71 4.71 14.27 6.90
CA ARG A 71 3.59 14.90 6.20
C ARG A 71 2.87 15.89 7.10
N ALA A 72 2.62 15.53 8.34
CA ALA A 72 1.97 16.41 9.32
C ALA A 72 2.79 17.65 9.63
N ALA A 73 4.12 17.54 9.58
CA ALA A 73 5.04 18.68 9.78
C ALA A 73 5.06 19.65 8.59
N GLY A 74 4.53 19.23 7.43
CA GLY A 74 4.34 20.11 6.28
C GLY A 74 5.53 20.18 5.33
N ASP A 75 5.60 21.26 4.57
CA ASP A 75 6.54 21.43 3.46
C ASP A 75 8.01 21.38 3.85
N SER A 76 8.34 21.68 5.11
CA SER A 76 9.72 21.60 5.58
C SER A 76 10.29 20.18 5.51
N THR A 77 9.43 19.16 5.34
CA THR A 77 9.84 17.75 5.30
C THR A 77 9.72 17.13 3.91
N ILE A 78 9.45 17.92 2.88
CA ILE A 78 9.30 17.41 1.51
C ILE A 78 10.56 16.67 1.05
N SER A 79 11.75 17.19 1.37
CA SER A 79 13.01 16.55 0.98
C SER A 79 13.15 15.15 1.57
N GLU A 80 12.82 14.97 2.85
CA GLU A 80 12.88 13.67 3.52
C GLU A 80 11.87 12.68 2.91
N ARG A 81 10.65 13.16 2.64
CA ARG A 81 9.62 12.35 1.99
C ARG A 81 10.03 11.95 0.58
N LEU A 82 10.58 12.90 -0.18
CA LEU A 82 11.06 12.64 -1.53
C LEU A 82 12.16 11.58 -1.53
N ASN A 83 13.12 11.69 -0.63
CA ASN A 83 14.22 10.73 -0.55
C ASN A 83 13.73 9.31 -0.21
N MET A 84 12.79 9.18 0.72
CA MET A 84 12.21 7.88 1.06
C MET A 84 11.54 7.24 -0.14
N LEU A 85 10.76 8.02 -0.90
CA LEU A 85 10.07 7.52 -2.10
C LEU A 85 11.05 7.16 -3.21
N LYS A 86 12.11 7.95 -3.40
CA LYS A 86 13.14 7.63 -4.41
C LYS A 86 13.87 6.33 -4.10
N GLU A 87 14.22 6.10 -2.83
CA GLU A 87 14.86 4.86 -2.41
C GLU A 87 13.94 3.66 -2.66
N LYS A 88 12.66 3.79 -2.35
CA LYS A 88 11.69 2.73 -2.58
C LYS A 88 11.49 2.47 -4.07
N LYS A 89 11.50 3.52 -4.90
CA LYS A 89 11.43 3.37 -6.36
C LYS A 89 12.55 2.49 -6.89
N ILE A 90 13.78 2.71 -6.41
CA ILE A 90 14.93 1.89 -6.84
C ILE A 90 14.69 0.41 -6.52
N VAL A 91 14.23 0.12 -5.31
CA VAL A 91 13.96 -1.27 -4.89
C VAL A 91 12.85 -1.89 -5.75
N LEU A 92 11.77 -1.15 -6.01
CA LEU A 92 10.65 -1.63 -6.82
C LEU A 92 11.07 -1.93 -8.25
N VAL A 93 11.89 -1.08 -8.86
CA VAL A 93 12.40 -1.30 -10.21
C VAL A 93 13.21 -2.59 -10.27
N GLN A 94 14.06 -2.85 -9.27
CA GLN A 94 14.82 -4.08 -9.19
C GLN A 94 13.92 -5.31 -9.03
N GLU A 95 12.88 -5.22 -8.23
CA GLU A 95 11.92 -6.31 -8.03
C GLU A 95 11.18 -6.61 -9.35
N ILE A 96 10.77 -5.59 -10.08
CA ILE A 96 10.12 -5.74 -11.39
C ILE A 96 11.05 -6.45 -12.37
N GLU A 97 12.31 -6.01 -12.45
CA GLU A 97 13.31 -6.64 -13.33
C GLU A 97 13.53 -8.11 -13.00
N ASN A 98 13.63 -8.43 -11.70
CA ASN A 98 13.81 -9.83 -11.26
C ASN A 98 12.60 -10.68 -11.60
N LEU A 99 11.37 -10.16 -11.38
CA LEU A 99 10.15 -10.86 -11.73
C LEU A 99 10.03 -11.06 -13.23
N GLN A 100 10.45 -10.08 -14.04
CA GLN A 100 10.45 -10.21 -15.51
C GLN A 100 11.38 -11.33 -15.95
N LYS A 101 12.58 -11.43 -15.38
CA LYS A 101 13.52 -12.51 -15.69
C LYS A 101 12.93 -13.88 -15.33
N ASN A 102 12.28 -13.96 -14.17
CA ASN A 102 11.65 -15.21 -13.74
C ASN A 102 10.50 -15.59 -14.66
N LEU A 103 9.68 -14.61 -15.06
CA LEU A 103 8.60 -14.83 -16.01
C LEU A 103 9.14 -15.34 -17.36
N ASP A 104 10.20 -14.71 -17.88
CA ASP A 104 10.82 -15.11 -19.14
C ASP A 104 11.28 -16.56 -19.09
N THR A 105 11.84 -17.00 -17.97
CA THR A 105 12.29 -18.37 -17.78
C THR A 105 11.10 -19.35 -17.82
N VAL A 106 10.02 -19.02 -17.13
CA VAL A 106 8.80 -19.85 -17.11
C VAL A 106 8.18 -19.93 -18.52
N VAL A 107 8.06 -18.81 -19.19
CA VAL A 107 7.49 -18.74 -20.54
C VAL A 107 8.29 -19.59 -21.52
N ARG A 108 9.63 -19.50 -21.44
CA ARG A 108 10.51 -20.31 -22.30
C ARG A 108 10.29 -21.80 -22.05
N LYS A 109 10.18 -22.22 -20.81
CA LYS A 109 9.97 -23.62 -20.46
C LYS A 109 8.62 -24.13 -20.94
N ILE A 110 7.59 -23.31 -20.82
CA ILE A 110 6.25 -23.62 -21.34
C ILE A 110 6.34 -23.90 -22.85
N GLY A 111 7.02 -23.02 -23.61
CA GLY A 111 7.20 -23.21 -25.05
C GLY A 111 7.89 -24.54 -25.40
N ILE A 112 8.94 -24.89 -24.65
CA ILE A 112 9.65 -26.14 -24.85
C ILE A 112 8.71 -27.34 -24.62
N TYR A 113 7.95 -27.31 -23.56
CA TYR A 113 7.04 -28.42 -23.23
C TYR A 113 5.86 -28.51 -24.17
N GLU A 114 5.34 -27.38 -24.65
CA GLU A 114 4.26 -27.36 -25.63
C GLU A 114 4.71 -28.02 -26.93
N GLU A 115 5.94 -27.79 -27.39
CA GLU A 115 6.52 -28.46 -28.56
C GLU A 115 6.63 -29.97 -28.35
N LYS A 116 7.08 -30.38 -27.14
CA LYS A 116 7.17 -31.81 -26.82
C LYS A 116 5.80 -32.49 -26.80
N VAL A 117 4.80 -31.84 -26.24
CA VAL A 117 3.43 -32.35 -26.24
C VAL A 117 2.89 -32.52 -27.64
N ALA A 118 3.10 -31.51 -28.50
CA ALA A 118 2.68 -31.56 -29.92
C ALA A 118 3.30 -32.76 -30.65
N LYS A 119 4.55 -33.09 -30.36
CA LYS A 119 5.22 -34.24 -30.95
C LYS A 119 4.69 -35.57 -30.43
N LEU A 120 4.19 -35.59 -29.17
CA LEU A 120 3.59 -36.81 -28.60
C LEU A 120 2.23 -37.13 -29.23
N ASP A 121 1.54 -36.14 -29.74
CA ASP A 121 0.21 -36.28 -30.34
C ASP A 121 0.24 -36.81 -31.80
N VAL A 122 1.41 -36.97 -32.36
CA VAL A 122 1.63 -37.47 -33.74
C VAL A 122 1.85 -39.03 -33.77
#